data_b8e2f0a61fa67dd5378c204111ac58a5
#
_entry.id   b8e2f0a61fa67dd5378c204111ac58a5
#
_cell.length_a   1.000
_cell.length_b   1.000
_cell.length_c   1.000
_cell.angle_alpha   90.00
_cell.angle_beta   90.00
_cell.angle_gamma   90.00
#
_symmetry.space_group_name_H-M   'P 1'
#
loop_
_entity.id
_entity.type
_entity.pdbx_description
1 polymer ?
#
loop_
_entity_poly.entity_id
_entity_poly.type
_entity_poly.pdbx_seq_one_letter_code
_entity_poly.pdbx_strand_id
1 'polypeptide(L)'
;MTLGYKTILAHFDSTPAAPKRLVLAARLAAIHEAHLVALYSIVSPLYSEPFVADGGAFVAQELLRFQERKDAEAKAAFDQVAPALAVQAEWRTDAGDPAAVVNEHGRYADLIVLGQYEEDQSNDTTPDFVGRVIMGSGRPVLVVPFAGEFATVGERPMVPWNASREAARAV
;
A
#
# COMPACT_ATOMS: atom_id res chain seq x y z
N MET A 1 -13.84 26.75 0.31
CA MET A 1 -13.93 25.29 0.14
C MET A 1 -12.52 24.75 0.14
N THR A 2 -12.10 24.14 1.22
CA THR A 2 -10.79 23.48 1.27
C THR A 2 -10.89 22.26 0.35
N LEU A 3 -10.11 22.22 -0.73
CA LEU A 3 -9.91 21.05 -1.57
C LEU A 3 -9.13 20.01 -0.74
N GLY A 4 -9.84 19.28 0.12
CA GLY A 4 -9.26 18.23 0.94
C GLY A 4 -9.55 16.87 0.35
N TYR A 5 -8.66 15.89 0.57
CA TYR A 5 -8.95 14.49 0.30
C TYR A 5 -10.13 14.04 1.16
N LYS A 6 -11.01 13.19 0.62
CA LYS A 6 -12.14 12.59 1.34
C LYS A 6 -11.89 11.12 1.66
N THR A 7 -11.10 10.45 0.83
CA THR A 7 -10.71 9.05 1.04
C THR A 7 -9.22 8.89 0.76
N ILE A 8 -8.49 8.36 1.74
CA ILE A 8 -7.08 7.99 1.63
C ILE A 8 -6.96 6.49 1.70
N LEU A 9 -6.34 5.89 0.68
CA LEU A 9 -6.03 4.47 0.61
C LEU A 9 -4.56 4.26 0.97
N ALA A 10 -4.27 3.55 2.05
CA ALA A 10 -2.92 3.16 2.41
C ALA A 10 -2.72 1.66 2.13
N HIS A 11 -1.80 1.33 1.24
CA HIS A 11 -1.39 -0.06 1.04
C HIS A 11 -0.67 -0.55 2.30
N PHE A 12 -1.15 -1.66 2.86
CA PHE A 12 -0.56 -2.34 3.99
C PHE A 12 0.04 -3.66 3.51
N ASP A 13 1.28 -3.93 3.81
CA ASP A 13 2.01 -5.14 3.45
C ASP A 13 2.61 -5.78 4.71
N SER A 14 3.28 -6.92 4.56
CA SER A 14 3.92 -7.63 5.68
C SER A 14 5.26 -7.02 6.12
N THR A 15 5.65 -5.84 5.59
CA THR A 15 6.91 -5.21 5.97
C THR A 15 6.83 -4.49 7.33
N PRO A 16 7.94 -4.38 8.07
CA PRO A 16 8.00 -3.60 9.29
C PRO A 16 7.70 -2.09 9.10
N ALA A 17 7.77 -1.60 7.87
CA ALA A 17 7.46 -0.21 7.52
C ALA A 17 5.95 0.05 7.38
N ALA A 18 5.12 -0.98 7.18
CA ALA A 18 3.68 -0.83 6.96
C ALA A 18 2.94 -0.12 8.11
N PRO A 19 3.17 -0.46 9.39
CA PRO A 19 2.55 0.27 10.51
C PRO A 19 2.94 1.75 10.56
N LYS A 20 4.23 2.08 10.31
CA LYS A 20 4.71 3.48 10.29
C LYS A 20 4.07 4.27 9.15
N ARG A 21 3.95 3.67 7.98
CA ARG A 21 3.26 4.23 6.81
C ARG A 21 1.79 4.49 7.10
N LEU A 22 1.11 3.56 7.78
CA LEU A 22 -0.29 3.74 8.18
C LEU A 22 -0.46 4.90 9.17
N VAL A 23 0.44 5.07 10.13
CA VAL A 23 0.43 6.22 11.05
C VAL A 23 0.55 7.54 10.29
N LEU A 24 1.43 7.61 9.28
CA LEU A 24 1.57 8.81 8.44
C LEU A 24 0.28 9.08 7.64
N ALA A 25 -0.29 8.04 7.03
CA ALA A 25 -1.57 8.15 6.31
C ALA A 25 -2.72 8.59 7.22
N ALA A 26 -2.76 8.11 8.47
CA ALA A 26 -3.77 8.51 9.47
C ALA A 26 -3.64 9.99 9.87
N ARG A 27 -2.42 10.51 9.99
CA ARG A 27 -2.19 11.96 10.23
C ARG A 27 -2.70 12.80 9.07
N LEU A 28 -2.42 12.37 7.82
CA LEU A 28 -2.97 13.05 6.63
C LEU A 28 -4.49 12.99 6.61
N ALA A 29 -5.07 11.83 6.92
CA ALA A 29 -6.52 11.66 7.00
C ALA A 29 -7.15 12.58 8.06
N ALA A 30 -6.51 12.74 9.22
CA ALA A 30 -6.95 13.67 10.25
C ALA A 30 -6.95 15.14 9.78
N ILE A 31 -5.88 15.58 9.09
CA ILE A 31 -5.76 16.94 8.54
C ILE A 31 -6.87 17.25 7.52
N HIS A 32 -7.26 16.24 6.74
CA HIS A 32 -8.24 16.39 5.66
C HIS A 32 -9.66 15.96 6.05
N GLU A 33 -9.88 15.50 7.28
CA GLU A 33 -11.14 14.87 7.72
C GLU A 33 -11.57 13.75 6.77
N ALA A 34 -10.59 12.95 6.34
CA ALA A 34 -10.74 11.91 5.33
C ALA A 34 -11.00 10.53 5.97
N HIS A 35 -11.75 9.70 5.25
CA HIS A 35 -11.84 8.28 5.54
C HIS A 35 -10.52 7.59 5.19
N LEU A 36 -9.99 6.77 6.11
CA LEU A 36 -8.75 6.02 5.92
C LEU A 36 -9.06 4.55 5.69
N VAL A 37 -8.55 4.01 4.59
CA VAL A 37 -8.59 2.58 4.27
C VAL A 37 -7.17 2.02 4.31
N ALA A 38 -6.96 0.99 5.13
CA ALA A 38 -5.76 0.16 5.11
C ALA A 38 -6.06 -1.07 4.24
N LEU A 39 -5.50 -1.11 3.04
CA LEU A 39 -5.73 -2.18 2.07
C LEU A 39 -4.56 -3.17 2.09
N TYR A 40 -4.86 -4.43 2.38
CA TYR A 40 -3.93 -5.55 2.31
C TYR A 40 -4.28 -6.45 1.13
N SER A 41 -3.30 -6.72 0.26
CA SER A 41 -3.47 -7.60 -0.90
C SER A 41 -3.06 -9.02 -0.54
N ILE A 42 -4.00 -9.96 -0.61
CA ILE A 42 -3.74 -11.38 -0.40
C ILE A 42 -3.14 -11.94 -1.69
N VAL A 43 -1.84 -12.23 -1.66
CA VAL A 43 -1.14 -12.82 -2.81
C VAL A 43 -1.29 -14.34 -2.74
N SER A 44 -2.12 -14.92 -3.61
CA SER A 44 -2.23 -16.37 -3.65
C SER A 44 -0.97 -17.00 -4.27
N PRO A 45 -0.28 -17.89 -3.56
CA PRO A 45 0.89 -18.58 -4.10
C PRO A 45 0.59 -19.43 -5.33
N LEU A 46 -0.68 -19.77 -5.57
CA LEU A 46 -1.12 -20.54 -6.73
C LEU A 46 -1.05 -19.74 -8.05
N TYR A 47 -0.95 -18.40 -7.99
CA TYR A 47 -0.75 -17.56 -9.18
C TYR A 47 0.72 -17.43 -9.59
N SER A 48 1.66 -17.72 -8.69
CA SER A 48 3.08 -17.49 -8.89
C SER A 48 3.84 -18.70 -9.46
N GLU A 49 3.28 -19.92 -9.38
CA GLU A 49 4.01 -21.13 -9.75
C GLU A 49 3.13 -22.14 -10.53
N PRO A 50 3.53 -22.52 -11.75
CA PRO A 50 2.84 -23.57 -12.52
C PRO A 50 3.11 -25.00 -11.98
N PHE A 51 3.57 -25.16 -10.75
CA PHE A 51 4.18 -26.37 -10.17
C PHE A 51 3.20 -27.37 -9.55
N VAL A 52 1.94 -27.43 -9.95
CA VAL A 52 0.94 -28.33 -9.32
C VAL A 52 0.88 -29.72 -9.96
N ALA A 53 1.75 -30.07 -10.92
CA ALA A 53 1.56 -31.29 -11.72
C ALA A 53 2.06 -32.59 -11.07
N ASP A 54 3.15 -32.61 -10.29
CA ASP A 54 3.70 -33.84 -9.71
C ASP A 54 4.08 -33.69 -8.24
N GLY A 55 3.27 -34.20 -7.34
CA GLY A 55 3.48 -34.11 -5.87
C GLY A 55 2.89 -32.85 -5.23
N GLY A 56 2.15 -32.06 -5.98
CA GLY A 56 1.77 -30.68 -5.68
C GLY A 56 0.78 -30.46 -4.54
N ALA A 57 0.02 -31.46 -4.10
CA ALA A 57 -0.98 -31.25 -3.04
C ALA A 57 -0.35 -30.86 -1.69
N PHE A 58 0.78 -31.48 -1.33
CA PHE A 58 1.48 -31.18 -0.09
C PHE A 58 2.14 -29.77 -0.15
N VAL A 59 2.83 -29.48 -1.27
CA VAL A 59 3.47 -28.18 -1.48
C VAL A 59 2.39 -27.06 -1.51
N ALA A 60 1.30 -27.27 -2.22
CA ALA A 60 0.18 -26.32 -2.27
C ALA A 60 -0.40 -26.08 -0.87
N GLN A 61 -0.55 -27.12 -0.05
CA GLN A 61 -1.04 -26.97 1.32
C GLN A 61 -0.08 -26.19 2.20
N GLU A 62 1.23 -26.41 2.10
CA GLU A 62 2.23 -25.64 2.86
C GLU A 62 2.29 -24.18 2.41
N LEU A 63 2.16 -23.89 1.11
CA LEU A 63 2.08 -22.53 0.59
C LEU A 63 0.84 -21.80 1.08
N LEU A 64 -0.32 -22.46 1.12
CA LEU A 64 -1.54 -21.88 1.67
C LEU A 64 -1.40 -21.58 3.17
N ARG A 65 -0.84 -22.50 3.95
CA ARG A 65 -0.57 -22.26 5.38
C ARG A 65 0.42 -21.12 5.61
N PHE A 66 1.42 -21.01 4.74
CA PHE A 66 2.37 -19.89 4.80
C PHE A 66 1.67 -18.56 4.54
N GLN A 67 0.80 -18.50 3.52
CA GLN A 67 0.02 -17.30 3.23
C GLN A 67 -0.94 -16.95 4.36
N GLU A 68 -1.68 -17.92 4.90
CA GLU A 68 -2.57 -17.71 6.06
C GLU A 68 -1.82 -17.13 7.27
N ARG A 69 -0.58 -17.57 7.53
CA ARG A 69 0.26 -16.99 8.59
C ARG A 69 0.63 -15.54 8.30
N LYS A 70 1.05 -15.22 7.07
CA LYS A 70 1.36 -13.84 6.65
C LYS A 70 0.15 -12.92 6.79
N ASP A 71 -1.02 -13.39 6.36
CA ASP A 71 -2.26 -12.62 6.45
C ASP A 71 -2.62 -12.34 7.93
N ALA A 72 -2.46 -13.34 8.79
CA ALA A 72 -2.69 -13.20 10.23
C ALA A 72 -1.67 -12.25 10.89
N GLU A 73 -0.39 -12.32 10.50
CA GLU A 73 0.66 -11.43 10.98
C GLU A 73 0.42 -9.98 10.54
N ALA A 74 0.04 -9.75 9.28
CA ALA A 74 -0.30 -8.42 8.77
C ALA A 74 -1.52 -7.84 9.50
N LYS A 75 -2.56 -8.66 9.72
CA LYS A 75 -3.72 -8.23 10.49
C LYS A 75 -3.37 -7.92 11.95
N ALA A 76 -2.54 -8.74 12.58
CA ALA A 76 -2.10 -8.51 13.96
C ALA A 76 -1.27 -7.20 14.06
N ALA A 77 -0.40 -6.92 13.09
CA ALA A 77 0.37 -5.68 13.04
C ALA A 77 -0.54 -4.45 12.86
N PHE A 78 -1.57 -4.55 12.03
CA PHE A 78 -2.60 -3.52 11.92
C PHE A 78 -3.34 -3.32 13.25
N ASP A 79 -3.82 -4.40 13.90
CA ASP A 79 -4.58 -4.34 15.14
C ASP A 79 -3.78 -3.75 16.31
N GLN A 80 -2.45 -3.90 16.30
CA GLN A 80 -1.56 -3.27 17.28
C GLN A 80 -1.47 -1.74 17.11
N VAL A 81 -1.48 -1.25 15.89
CA VAL A 81 -1.32 0.19 15.61
C VAL A 81 -2.65 0.93 15.52
N ALA A 82 -3.71 0.28 15.08
CA ALA A 82 -5.00 0.89 14.80
C ALA A 82 -5.60 1.70 15.98
N PRO A 83 -5.52 1.23 17.25
CA PRO A 83 -6.08 2.00 18.37
C PRO A 83 -5.36 3.31 18.67
N ALA A 84 -4.11 3.47 18.23
CA ALA A 84 -3.29 4.67 18.44
C ALA A 84 -3.33 5.65 17.25
N LEU A 85 -4.07 5.34 16.20
CA LEU A 85 -4.17 6.21 15.02
C LEU A 85 -4.97 7.48 15.31
N ALA A 86 -4.64 8.56 14.61
CA ALA A 86 -5.34 9.84 14.72
C ALA A 86 -6.79 9.80 14.21
N VAL A 87 -7.12 8.81 13.38
CA VAL A 87 -8.46 8.53 12.85
C VAL A 87 -8.71 7.03 12.84
N GLN A 88 -9.97 6.63 12.80
CA GLN A 88 -10.31 5.23 12.60
C GLN A 88 -9.93 4.79 11.20
N ALA A 89 -9.20 3.67 11.07
CA ALA A 89 -8.85 3.06 9.80
C ALA A 89 -9.74 1.83 9.53
N GLU A 90 -10.29 1.76 8.33
CA GLU A 90 -10.96 0.57 7.83
C GLU A 90 -9.91 -0.44 7.35
N TRP A 91 -9.92 -1.67 7.88
CA TRP A 91 -9.15 -2.77 7.32
C TRP A 91 -9.90 -3.40 6.17
N ARG A 92 -9.25 -3.45 5.00
CA ARG A 92 -9.81 -4.06 3.80
C ARG A 92 -8.81 -5.04 3.20
N THR A 93 -9.30 -6.19 2.76
CA THR A 93 -8.50 -7.20 2.06
C THR A 93 -9.11 -7.52 0.71
N ASP A 94 -8.28 -7.80 -0.26
CA ASP A 94 -8.69 -8.35 -1.54
C ASP A 94 -7.59 -9.27 -2.07
N ALA A 95 -7.98 -10.29 -2.85
CA ALA A 95 -7.06 -11.31 -3.36
C ALA A 95 -6.64 -11.00 -4.79
N GLY A 96 -5.34 -11.04 -5.05
CA GLY A 96 -4.84 -10.84 -6.40
C GLY A 96 -3.43 -10.26 -6.45
N ASP A 97 -3.05 -9.82 -7.64
CA ASP A 97 -1.81 -9.07 -7.84
C ASP A 97 -1.90 -7.72 -7.12
N PRO A 98 -0.95 -7.38 -6.26
CA PRO A 98 -1.02 -6.19 -5.41
C PRO A 98 -1.23 -4.89 -6.19
N ALA A 99 -0.59 -4.72 -7.34
CA ALA A 99 -0.76 -3.50 -8.13
C ALA A 99 -2.14 -3.42 -8.76
N ALA A 100 -2.70 -4.55 -9.20
CA ALA A 100 -4.06 -4.60 -9.73
C ALA A 100 -5.09 -4.29 -8.64
N VAL A 101 -4.97 -4.91 -7.46
CA VAL A 101 -5.83 -4.69 -6.30
C VAL A 101 -5.79 -3.23 -5.85
N VAL A 102 -4.59 -2.64 -5.69
CA VAL A 102 -4.45 -1.22 -5.31
C VAL A 102 -5.04 -0.29 -6.38
N ASN A 103 -4.84 -0.57 -7.66
CA ASN A 103 -5.42 0.23 -8.75
C ASN A 103 -6.95 0.16 -8.77
N GLU A 104 -7.53 -0.99 -8.50
CA GLU A 104 -8.98 -1.16 -8.45
C GLU A 104 -9.61 -0.38 -7.30
N HIS A 105 -9.12 -0.57 -6.09
CA HIS A 105 -9.59 0.15 -4.90
C HIS A 105 -9.24 1.65 -4.96
N GLY A 106 -8.11 1.99 -5.57
CA GLY A 106 -7.65 3.36 -5.77
C GLY A 106 -8.59 4.24 -6.59
N ARG A 107 -9.43 3.64 -7.45
CA ARG A 107 -10.45 4.39 -8.22
C ARG A 107 -11.42 5.16 -7.31
N TYR A 108 -11.62 4.68 -6.09
CA TYR A 108 -12.53 5.26 -5.09
C TYR A 108 -11.81 6.08 -4.02
N ALA A 109 -10.49 6.29 -4.17
CA ALA A 109 -9.69 7.11 -3.28
C ALA A 109 -9.27 8.42 -3.95
N ASP A 110 -8.96 9.44 -3.15
CA ASP A 110 -8.42 10.71 -3.63
C ASP A 110 -6.89 10.74 -3.55
N LEU A 111 -6.31 9.95 -2.65
CA LEU A 111 -4.87 9.78 -2.46
C LEU A 111 -4.57 8.31 -2.17
N ILE A 112 -3.53 7.79 -2.80
CA ILE A 112 -2.98 6.46 -2.51
C ILE A 112 -1.63 6.64 -1.81
N VAL A 113 -1.42 5.92 -0.70
CA VAL A 113 -0.17 5.93 0.07
C VAL A 113 0.48 4.56 -0.03
N LEU A 114 1.68 4.50 -0.61
CA LEU A 114 2.47 3.29 -0.82
C LEU A 114 3.77 3.33 -0.04
N GLY A 115 4.38 2.17 0.20
CA GLY A 115 5.78 2.06 0.60
C GLY A 115 6.70 2.01 -0.62
N GLN A 116 7.90 2.57 -0.47
CA GLN A 116 8.99 2.31 -1.40
C GLN A 116 9.36 0.82 -1.34
N TYR A 117 9.67 0.22 -2.49
CA TYR A 117 10.17 -1.16 -2.53
C TYR A 117 11.56 -1.25 -1.86
N GLU A 118 11.75 -2.31 -1.08
CA GLU A 118 13.01 -2.64 -0.41
C GLU A 118 13.38 -4.09 -0.72
N GLU A 119 14.50 -4.30 -1.40
CA GLU A 119 14.89 -5.60 -1.97
C GLU A 119 15.13 -6.67 -0.90
N ASP A 120 15.68 -6.28 0.25
CA ASP A 120 16.04 -7.19 1.35
C ASP A 120 14.86 -7.57 2.26
N GLN A 121 13.68 -7.00 2.03
CA GLN A 121 12.48 -7.32 2.80
C GLN A 121 11.63 -8.35 2.07
N SER A 122 11.09 -9.30 2.82
CA SER A 122 10.10 -10.25 2.31
C SER A 122 8.80 -9.52 1.99
N ASN A 123 8.78 -8.83 0.85
CA ASN A 123 7.63 -8.04 0.39
C ASN A 123 6.61 -8.92 -0.32
N ASP A 124 5.35 -8.60 -0.13
CA ASP A 124 4.24 -9.12 -0.94
C ASP A 124 4.15 -8.41 -2.29
N THR A 125 5.11 -7.51 -2.59
CA THR A 125 5.15 -6.68 -3.80
C THR A 125 6.40 -6.94 -4.64
N THR A 126 6.35 -6.58 -5.91
CA THR A 126 7.45 -6.68 -6.87
C THR A 126 8.18 -5.34 -7.05
N PRO A 127 9.43 -5.32 -7.57
CA PRO A 127 10.17 -4.07 -7.79
C PRO A 127 9.42 -3.03 -8.64
N ASP A 128 8.55 -3.47 -9.55
CA ASP A 128 7.76 -2.62 -10.43
C ASP A 128 6.41 -2.18 -9.83
N PHE A 129 6.05 -2.66 -8.63
CA PHE A 129 4.77 -2.40 -7.98
C PHE A 129 4.40 -0.91 -7.95
N VAL A 130 5.31 -0.07 -7.41
CA VAL A 130 5.09 1.38 -7.29
C VAL A 130 4.84 2.02 -8.66
N GLY A 131 5.68 1.67 -9.65
CA GLY A 131 5.53 2.16 -11.01
C GLY A 131 4.19 1.75 -11.64
N ARG A 132 3.77 0.51 -11.45
CA ARG A 132 2.49 -0.01 -11.94
C ARG A 132 1.29 0.70 -11.31
N VAL A 133 1.36 1.04 -10.02
CA VAL A 133 0.29 1.80 -9.36
C VAL A 133 0.27 3.26 -9.84
N ILE A 134 1.42 3.93 -9.93
CA ILE A 134 1.49 5.32 -10.43
C ILE A 134 0.90 5.43 -11.84
N MET A 135 1.24 4.50 -12.72
CA MET A 135 0.79 4.52 -14.11
C MET A 135 -0.66 4.04 -14.29
N GLY A 136 -1.16 3.20 -13.38
CA GLY A 136 -2.46 2.54 -13.55
C GLY A 136 -3.61 3.14 -12.73
N SER A 137 -3.33 3.82 -11.61
CA SER A 137 -4.40 4.28 -10.69
C SER A 137 -5.13 5.53 -11.18
N GLY A 138 -4.48 6.41 -11.96
CA GLY A 138 -5.01 7.74 -12.31
C GLY A 138 -5.26 8.63 -11.10
N ARG A 139 -4.63 8.35 -9.96
CA ARG A 139 -4.75 9.07 -8.70
C ARG A 139 -3.39 9.59 -8.24
N PRO A 140 -3.35 10.67 -7.44
CA PRO A 140 -2.12 11.05 -6.73
C PRO A 140 -1.62 9.90 -5.88
N VAL A 141 -0.31 9.66 -5.94
CA VAL A 141 0.36 8.60 -5.17
C VAL A 141 1.45 9.22 -4.31
N LEU A 142 1.37 8.99 -3.00
CA LEU A 142 2.43 9.30 -2.05
C LEU A 142 3.25 8.04 -1.79
N VAL A 143 4.53 8.06 -2.18
CA VAL A 143 5.46 6.98 -1.90
C VAL A 143 6.27 7.31 -0.66
N VAL A 144 6.11 6.52 0.39
CA VAL A 144 6.81 6.70 1.66
C VAL A 144 8.11 5.89 1.63
N PRO A 145 9.28 6.52 1.83
CA PRO A 145 10.54 5.79 1.92
C PRO A 145 10.52 4.75 3.05
N PHE A 146 11.22 3.63 2.85
CA PHE A 146 11.34 2.60 3.89
C PHE A 146 12.23 3.06 5.05
N ALA A 147 13.21 3.93 4.77
CA ALA A 147 14.12 4.49 5.76
C ALA A 147 13.60 5.85 6.25
N GLY A 148 13.76 6.09 7.55
CA GLY A 148 13.41 7.36 8.20
C GLY A 148 12.05 7.31 8.92
N GLU A 149 11.77 8.41 9.62
CA GLU A 149 10.50 8.66 10.29
C GLU A 149 9.97 10.02 9.84
N PHE A 150 8.72 10.05 9.41
CA PHE A 150 8.09 11.23 8.84
C PHE A 150 6.93 11.67 9.71
N ALA A 151 7.11 12.79 10.42
CA ALA A 151 6.04 13.38 11.22
C ALA A 151 5.01 14.09 10.34
N THR A 152 5.48 14.74 9.26
CA THR A 152 4.69 15.56 8.34
C THR A 152 5.14 15.31 6.89
N VAL A 153 4.28 15.66 5.95
CA VAL A 153 4.57 15.64 4.50
C VAL A 153 4.08 16.93 3.86
N GLY A 154 4.78 17.35 2.79
CA GLY A 154 4.34 18.46 1.95
C GLY A 154 4.69 19.86 2.46
N GLU A 155 5.42 20.01 3.57
CA GLU A 155 5.80 21.34 4.09
C GLU A 155 6.79 22.08 3.20
N ARG A 156 7.68 21.35 2.55
CA ARG A 156 8.70 21.91 1.63
C ARG A 156 8.84 21.04 0.41
N PRO A 157 7.87 21.10 -0.53
CA PRO A 157 7.93 20.29 -1.74
C PRO A 157 9.05 20.79 -2.66
N MET A 158 9.78 19.84 -3.25
CA MET A 158 10.69 20.10 -4.36
C MET A 158 10.03 19.62 -5.65
N VAL A 159 9.88 20.51 -6.63
CA VAL A 159 9.33 20.19 -7.93
C VAL A 159 10.48 20.07 -8.95
N PRO A 160 10.87 18.86 -9.37
CA PRO A 160 11.84 18.71 -10.44
C PRO A 160 11.20 19.16 -11.76
N TRP A 161 11.88 20.10 -12.44
CA TRP A 161 11.36 20.72 -13.67
C TRP A 161 12.31 20.50 -14.85
N ASN A 162 11.81 19.93 -15.93
CA ASN A 162 12.56 19.70 -17.15
C ASN A 162 11.95 20.37 -18.40
N ALA A 163 11.00 21.29 -18.22
CA ALA A 163 10.27 21.98 -19.26
C ALA A 163 9.46 21.05 -20.21
N SER A 164 9.20 19.80 -19.79
CA SER A 164 8.35 18.91 -20.56
C SER A 164 6.86 19.20 -20.34
N ARG A 165 6.03 18.70 -21.26
CA ARG A 165 4.57 18.76 -21.14
C ARG A 165 4.07 18.03 -19.88
N GLU A 166 4.73 16.93 -19.50
CA GLU A 166 4.44 16.11 -18.33
C GLU A 166 4.75 16.89 -17.04
N ALA A 167 5.91 17.56 -16.98
CA ALA A 167 6.27 18.43 -15.86
C ALA A 167 5.27 19.58 -15.68
N ALA A 168 4.83 20.20 -16.78
CA ALA A 168 3.83 21.27 -16.75
C ALA A 168 2.45 20.83 -16.25
N ARG A 169 2.14 19.53 -16.29
CA ARG A 169 0.89 18.96 -15.76
C ARG A 169 1.01 18.51 -14.32
N ALA A 170 2.23 18.32 -13.82
CA ALA A 170 2.49 17.87 -12.46
C ALA A 170 2.48 19.04 -11.44
N VAL A 171 2.43 20.28 -11.89
CA VAL A 171 2.37 21.51 -11.10
C VAL A 171 1.00 22.15 -11.21
#